data_e763a6402d1582d877f0dca055aa7eeb
#
_entry.id   e763a6402d1582d877f0dca055aa7eeb
#
_cell.length_a   1.000
_cell.length_b   1.000
_cell.length_c   1.000
_cell.angle_alpha   90.00
_cell.angle_beta   90.00
_cell.angle_gamma   90.00
#
_symmetry.space_group_name_H-M   'P 1'
#
loop_
_entity.id
_entity.type
_entity.pdbx_description
1 polymer ?
#
loop_
_entity_poly.entity_id
_entity_poly.type
_entity_poly.pdbx_seq_one_letter_code
_entity_poly.pdbx_strand_id
1 'polypeptide(L)' 'MAKEKTQYVCTHCGQDSPKWVGKCPSCGQWNTYVEQVV' A
#
# COMPACT_ATOMS: atom_id res chain seq x y z
N MET A 1 -22.86 5.37 7.78
CA MET A 1 -22.48 4.38 6.96
C MET A 1 -20.99 4.19 6.87
N ALA A 2 -20.54 3.13 7.33
CA ALA A 2 -19.14 2.84 7.32
C ALA A 2 -18.73 2.40 5.94
N LYS A 3 -17.68 2.97 5.44
CA LYS A 3 -17.22 2.61 4.16
C LYS A 3 -15.86 2.01 4.31
N GLU A 4 -15.77 0.77 4.09
CA GLU A 4 -14.50 0.09 4.20
C GLU A 4 -13.65 0.45 3.01
N LYS A 5 -12.45 0.83 3.29
CA LYS A 5 -11.57 1.25 2.26
C LYS A 5 -10.28 0.47 2.36
N THR A 6 -9.89 -0.18 1.30
CA THR A 6 -8.66 -0.95 1.29
C THR A 6 -7.52 -0.08 0.81
N GLN A 7 -6.45 -0.08 1.55
CA GLN A 7 -5.24 0.63 1.20
C GLN A 7 -4.07 -0.32 1.24
N TYR A 8 -3.01 0.05 0.56
CA TYR A 8 -1.79 -0.75 0.55
C TYR A 8 -0.65 0.14 1.00
N VAL A 9 0.14 -0.37 1.93
CA VAL A 9 1.22 0.41 2.52
C VAL A 9 2.52 -0.32 2.30
N CYS A 10 3.51 0.40 1.81
CA CYS A 10 4.84 -0.17 1.62
C CYS A 10 5.49 -0.35 2.98
N THR A 11 5.94 -1.56 3.26
CA THR A 11 6.55 -1.84 4.55
C THR A 11 7.99 -1.36 4.61
N HIS A 12 8.54 -0.94 3.50
CA HIS A 12 9.92 -0.49 3.45
C HIS A 12 10.03 1.00 3.68
N CYS A 13 9.26 1.78 2.95
CA CYS A 13 9.35 3.23 3.07
C CYS A 13 8.11 3.86 3.68
N GLY A 14 7.03 3.10 3.83
CA GLY A 14 5.81 3.62 4.43
C GLY A 14 4.89 4.34 3.49
N GLN A 15 5.14 4.24 2.19
CA GLN A 15 4.29 4.89 1.21
C GLN A 15 2.96 4.15 1.11
N ASP A 16 1.87 4.88 1.14
CA ASP A 16 0.56 4.27 1.02
C ASP A 16 -0.01 4.52 -0.36
N SER A 17 -0.93 3.66 -0.74
CA SER A 17 -1.52 3.72 -2.06
C SER A 17 -2.95 3.18 -2.00
N PRO A 18 -3.87 3.74 -2.79
CA PRO A 18 -5.25 3.26 -2.78
C PRO A 18 -5.41 1.92 -3.48
N LYS A 19 -4.41 1.49 -4.23
CA LYS A 19 -4.45 0.21 -4.92
C LYS A 19 -3.08 -0.43 -4.85
N TRP A 20 -3.06 -1.74 -5.05
CA TRP A 20 -1.82 -2.48 -4.97
C TRP A 20 -0.96 -2.20 -6.18
N VAL A 21 0.30 -1.97 -5.92
CA VAL A 21 1.28 -1.79 -6.99
C VAL A 21 2.39 -2.79 -6.77
N GLY A 22 2.93 -3.31 -7.85
CA GLY A 22 3.96 -4.32 -7.77
C GLY A 22 5.29 -3.78 -7.28
N LYS A 23 5.57 -2.54 -7.62
CA LYS A 23 6.82 -1.93 -7.25
C LYS A 23 6.57 -0.58 -6.63
N CYS A 24 7.17 -0.34 -5.50
CA CYS A 24 7.04 0.94 -4.83
C CYS A 24 7.86 1.99 -5.57
N PRO A 25 7.23 3.04 -6.09
CA PRO A 25 7.97 4.06 -6.81
C PRO A 25 8.83 4.92 -5.90
N SER A 26 8.54 4.86 -4.62
CA SER A 26 9.25 5.70 -3.67
C SER A 26 10.59 5.08 -3.26
N CYS A 27 10.60 3.80 -2.92
CA CYS A 27 11.82 3.14 -2.52
C CYS A 27 12.33 2.14 -3.54
N GLY A 28 11.51 1.82 -4.55
CA GLY A 28 11.94 0.94 -5.61
C GLY A 28 11.94 -0.53 -5.27
N GLN A 29 11.33 -0.89 -4.15
CA GLN A 29 11.29 -2.28 -3.74
C GLN A 29 10.08 -2.97 -4.33
N TRP A 30 10.23 -4.25 -4.60
CA TRP A 30 9.14 -5.04 -5.16
C TRP A 30 8.42 -5.77 -4.06
N ASN A 31 7.11 -5.89 -4.22
CA ASN A 31 6.30 -6.74 -3.37
C ASN A 31 6.40 -6.36 -1.90
N THR A 32 6.48 -5.07 -1.63
CA THR A 32 6.61 -4.59 -0.25
C THR A 32 5.30 -4.02 0.29
N TYR A 33 4.26 -3.99 -0.53
CA TYR A 33 2.97 -3.46 -0.09
C TYR A 33 2.20 -4.51 0.67
N VAL A 34 1.50 -4.07 1.71
CA VAL A 34 0.62 -4.95 2.47
C VAL A 34 -0.75 -4.31 2.50
N GLU A 35 -1.75 -5.16 2.55
CA GLU A 35 -3.13 -4.70 2.52
C GLU A 35 -3.54 -4.18 3.87
N GLN A 36 -4.14 -3.01 3.87
CA GLN A 36 -4.65 -2.38 5.08
C GLN A 36 -6.10 -2.04 4.83
N VAL A 37 -6.97 -2.50 5.72
CA VAL A 37 -8.38 -2.20 5.63
C VAL A 37 -8.75 -1.23 6.73
N VAL A 38 -9.36 -0.14 6.34
CA VAL A 38 -9.74 0.89 7.29
C VAL A 38 -11.18 0.72 7.75
#